data_33a1d633d653f397693f2663b148afa9
#
_entry.id   33a1d633d653f397693f2663b148afa9
#
_cell.length_a   1.000
_cell.length_b   1.000
_cell.length_c   1.000
_cell.angle_alpha   90.00
_cell.angle_beta   90.00
_cell.angle_gamma   90.00
#
_symmetry.space_group_name_H-M   'P 1'
#
loop_
_entity.id
_entity.type
_entity.pdbx_description
1 polymer ?
#
loop_
_entity_poly.entity_id
_entity_poly.type
_entity_poly.pdbx_seq_one_letter_code
_entity_poly.pdbx_strand_id
1 'polypeptide(L)'
;TTGQPWLGLNPDHKQINAAKDLADSDGVYHYYQHLIKLRHEEPLITTGVFELLAPDDPNLFIYLRKGEHEILLVAGNFSSEERTWSVPDDLQAKDVDVLIRNSEISDSLKKTLTLPPFGAVVYKLQ
;
A
#
# COMPACT_ATOMS: atom_id res chain seq x y z
N THR A 1 -1.83 12.17 34.27
CA THR A 1 -2.57 11.55 35.37
C THR A 1 -1.62 11.00 36.43
N THR A 2 -1.98 11.12 37.70
CA THR A 2 -1.25 10.58 38.85
C THR A 2 -1.83 9.23 39.32
N GLY A 3 -2.94 8.82 38.73
CA GLY A 3 -3.61 7.57 39.07
C GLY A 3 -2.92 6.33 38.46
N GLN A 4 -3.02 5.21 39.15
CA GLN A 4 -2.62 3.90 38.62
C GLN A 4 -3.68 3.47 37.57
N PRO A 5 -3.25 3.15 36.32
CA PRO A 5 -4.17 2.63 35.32
C PRO A 5 -4.66 1.23 35.73
N TRP A 6 -5.94 0.95 35.53
CA TRP A 6 -6.53 -0.37 35.80
C TRP A 6 -6.06 -1.45 34.81
N LEU A 7 -5.65 -1.04 33.60
CA LEU A 7 -4.93 -1.87 32.64
C LEU A 7 -3.45 -1.49 32.67
N GLY A 8 -2.56 -2.47 32.68
CA GLY A 8 -1.13 -2.24 32.59
C GLY A 8 -0.75 -1.48 31.32
N LEU A 9 0.24 -0.60 31.42
CA LEU A 9 0.83 0.04 30.26
C LEU A 9 1.71 -0.97 29.51
N ASN A 10 1.66 -0.93 28.17
CA ASN A 10 2.61 -1.68 27.36
C ASN A 10 4.04 -1.27 27.75
N PRO A 11 4.95 -2.22 28.05
CA PRO A 11 6.35 -1.92 28.40
C PRO A 11 7.05 -1.02 27.38
N ASP A 12 6.67 -1.13 26.11
CA ASP A 12 7.27 -0.40 24.99
C ASP A 12 6.73 1.03 24.83
N HIS A 13 5.80 1.49 25.68
CA HIS A 13 5.15 2.82 25.56
C HIS A 13 6.13 4.00 25.49
N LYS A 14 7.35 3.83 26.03
CA LYS A 14 8.41 4.85 25.92
C LYS A 14 9.05 4.91 24.54
N GLN A 15 8.93 3.84 23.76
CA GLN A 15 9.51 3.71 22.42
C GLN A 15 8.45 3.79 21.33
N ILE A 16 7.29 3.16 21.56
CA ILE A 16 6.16 3.13 20.64
C ILE A 16 5.05 3.97 21.24
N ASN A 17 4.90 5.18 20.74
CA ASN A 17 3.89 6.12 21.20
C ASN A 17 3.57 7.18 20.13
N ALA A 18 2.40 7.82 20.25
CA ALA A 18 1.92 8.80 19.29
C ALA A 18 2.87 9.99 19.08
N ALA A 19 3.57 10.44 20.13
CA ALA A 19 4.47 11.60 20.02
C ALA A 19 5.69 11.28 19.14
N LYS A 20 6.23 10.06 19.23
CA LYS A 20 7.33 9.62 18.39
C LYS A 20 6.88 9.34 16.95
N ASP A 21 5.73 8.72 16.79
CA ASP A 21 5.16 8.42 15.48
C ASP A 21 4.81 9.71 14.71
N LEU A 22 4.30 10.73 15.40
CA LEU A 22 4.08 12.07 14.82
C LEU A 22 5.37 12.79 14.41
N ALA A 23 6.49 12.47 15.05
CA ALA A 23 7.80 13.06 14.73
C ALA A 23 8.52 12.31 13.59
N ASP A 24 8.06 11.11 13.26
CA ASP A 24 8.62 10.25 12.21
C ASP A 24 7.80 10.43 10.92
N SER A 25 8.42 11.04 9.89
CA SER A 25 7.77 11.25 8.58
C SER A 25 7.37 9.95 7.88
N ASP A 26 8.05 8.86 8.18
CA ASP A 26 7.80 7.52 7.64
C ASP A 26 6.95 6.65 8.58
N GLY A 27 6.47 7.27 9.69
CA GLY A 27 5.65 6.62 10.69
C GLY A 27 4.24 6.26 10.19
N VAL A 28 3.60 5.35 10.93
CA VAL A 28 2.26 4.86 10.62
C VAL A 28 1.24 5.99 10.55
N TYR A 29 1.35 7.01 11.40
CA TYR A 29 0.47 8.18 11.40
C TYR A 29 0.48 8.90 10.04
N HIS A 30 1.65 9.23 9.52
CA HIS A 30 1.78 9.94 8.25
C HIS A 30 1.39 9.07 7.07
N TYR A 31 1.66 7.78 7.12
CA TYR A 31 1.20 6.84 6.11
C TYR A 31 -0.33 6.77 6.03
N TYR A 32 -1.02 6.67 7.19
CA TYR A 32 -2.49 6.71 7.25
C TYR A 32 -3.07 8.05 6.80
N GLN A 33 -2.44 9.16 7.19
CA GLN A 33 -2.84 10.50 6.74
C GLN A 33 -2.79 10.58 5.21
N HIS A 34 -1.73 10.04 4.60
CA HIS A 34 -1.58 9.99 3.14
C HIS A 34 -2.65 9.09 2.50
N LEU A 35 -2.91 7.91 3.06
CA LEU A 35 -3.98 7.02 2.56
C LEU A 35 -5.36 7.68 2.60
N ILE A 36 -5.68 8.38 3.68
CA ILE A 36 -6.95 9.11 3.82
C ILE A 36 -7.04 10.22 2.79
N LYS A 37 -5.98 11.01 2.62
CA LYS A 37 -5.91 12.05 1.60
C LYS A 37 -6.10 11.47 0.21
N LEU A 38 -5.34 10.42 -0.14
CA LEU A 38 -5.44 9.74 -1.43
C LEU A 38 -6.87 9.23 -1.71
N ARG A 39 -7.55 8.67 -0.70
CA ARG A 39 -8.94 8.24 -0.84
C ARG A 39 -9.92 9.38 -1.19
N HIS A 40 -9.63 10.60 -0.75
CA HIS A 40 -10.46 11.77 -1.08
C HIS A 40 -10.13 12.37 -2.45
N GLU A 41 -8.86 12.30 -2.86
CA GLU A 41 -8.38 12.93 -4.08
C GLU A 41 -8.44 12.01 -5.31
N GLU A 42 -8.42 10.67 -5.11
CA GLU A 42 -8.48 9.70 -6.19
C GLU A 42 -9.84 8.97 -6.25
N PRO A 43 -10.75 9.39 -7.13
CA PRO A 43 -12.11 8.83 -7.22
C PRO A 43 -12.14 7.34 -7.55
N LEU A 44 -11.16 6.82 -8.31
CA LEU A 44 -11.11 5.42 -8.70
C LEU A 44 -11.03 4.45 -7.51
N ILE A 45 -10.48 4.89 -6.38
CA ILE A 45 -10.44 4.08 -5.15
C ILE A 45 -11.86 3.67 -4.73
N THR A 46 -12.85 4.53 -4.95
CA THR A 46 -14.24 4.28 -4.53
C THR A 46 -15.15 3.87 -5.67
N THR A 47 -14.97 4.44 -6.87
CA THR A 47 -15.88 4.26 -8.01
C THR A 47 -15.40 3.23 -9.03
N GLY A 48 -14.10 2.94 -9.09
CA GLY A 48 -13.54 2.02 -10.06
C GLY A 48 -14.07 0.58 -9.92
N VAL A 49 -14.20 -0.12 -11.03
CA VAL A 49 -14.61 -1.52 -11.04
C VAL A 49 -13.48 -2.39 -10.47
N PHE A 50 -13.81 -3.24 -9.51
CA PHE A 50 -12.84 -4.16 -8.89
C PHE A 50 -12.59 -5.39 -9.77
N GLU A 51 -11.32 -5.76 -9.96
CA GLU A 51 -10.90 -6.99 -10.61
C GLU A 51 -9.70 -7.61 -9.90
N LEU A 52 -9.85 -8.84 -9.42
CA LEU A 52 -8.78 -9.58 -8.75
C LEU A 52 -7.87 -10.26 -9.78
N LEU A 53 -6.54 -10.09 -9.67
CA LEU A 53 -5.57 -10.59 -10.66
C LEU A 53 -4.82 -11.85 -10.24
N ALA A 54 -4.68 -12.11 -8.95
CA ALA A 54 -3.94 -13.27 -8.43
C ALA A 54 -4.79 -14.06 -7.42
N PRO A 55 -5.95 -14.63 -7.83
CA PRO A 55 -6.91 -15.22 -6.90
C PRO A 55 -6.37 -16.47 -6.17
N ASP A 56 -5.44 -17.18 -6.78
CA ASP A 56 -4.90 -18.43 -6.26
C ASP A 56 -3.56 -18.26 -5.53
N ASP A 57 -3.01 -17.05 -5.48
CA ASP A 57 -1.76 -16.80 -4.76
C ASP A 57 -2.05 -16.53 -3.27
N PRO A 58 -1.55 -17.38 -2.35
CA PRO A 58 -1.83 -17.22 -0.93
C PRO A 58 -1.06 -16.07 -0.26
N ASN A 59 -0.09 -15.50 -0.94
CA ASN A 59 0.82 -14.48 -0.39
C ASN A 59 0.66 -13.11 -1.05
N LEU A 60 0.12 -13.06 -2.25
CA LEU A 60 -0.07 -11.83 -3.01
C LEU A 60 -1.55 -11.44 -3.06
N PHE A 61 -1.84 -10.19 -2.76
CA PHE A 61 -3.15 -9.61 -3.01
C PHE A 61 -3.00 -8.50 -4.04
N ILE A 62 -3.37 -8.82 -5.29
CA ILE A 62 -3.19 -7.93 -6.44
C ILE A 62 -4.54 -7.74 -7.12
N TYR A 63 -4.94 -6.49 -7.28
CA TYR A 63 -6.21 -6.16 -7.91
C TYR A 63 -6.17 -4.82 -8.64
N LEU A 64 -7.14 -4.62 -9.51
CA LEU A 64 -7.38 -3.38 -10.23
C LEU A 64 -8.61 -2.65 -9.69
N ARG A 65 -8.55 -1.33 -9.81
CA ARG A 65 -9.73 -0.44 -9.80
C ARG A 65 -9.77 0.23 -11.15
N LYS A 66 -10.70 -0.21 -12.01
CA LYS A 66 -10.80 0.23 -13.41
C LYS A 66 -11.79 1.39 -13.54
N GLY A 67 -11.33 2.48 -14.14
CA GLY A 67 -12.14 3.57 -14.67
C GLY A 67 -12.29 3.46 -16.19
N GLU A 68 -12.78 4.52 -16.81
CA GLU A 68 -12.96 4.58 -18.25
C GLU A 68 -11.63 4.75 -19.01
N HIS A 69 -10.71 5.55 -18.46
CA HIS A 69 -9.42 5.88 -19.11
C HIS A 69 -8.21 5.63 -18.21
N GLU A 70 -8.42 5.34 -16.95
CA GLU A 70 -7.38 5.18 -15.94
C GLU A 70 -7.61 3.89 -15.15
N ILE A 71 -6.52 3.30 -14.68
CA ILE A 71 -6.55 2.08 -13.87
C ILE A 71 -5.67 2.29 -12.64
N LEU A 72 -6.15 1.90 -11.46
CA LEU A 72 -5.27 1.70 -10.32
C LEU A 72 -4.92 0.23 -10.22
N LEU A 73 -3.62 -0.07 -10.21
CA LEU A 73 -3.09 -1.38 -9.86
C LEU A 73 -2.63 -1.33 -8.40
N VAL A 74 -3.27 -2.12 -7.57
CA VAL A 74 -2.90 -2.29 -6.16
C VAL A 74 -2.24 -3.64 -5.99
N ALA A 75 -1.03 -3.66 -5.44
CA ALA A 75 -0.28 -4.88 -5.19
C ALA A 75 0.27 -4.90 -3.77
N GLY A 76 0.03 -6.00 -3.04
CA GLY A 76 0.53 -6.22 -1.70
C GLY A 76 1.06 -7.63 -1.51
N ASN A 77 2.20 -7.74 -0.84
CA ASN A 77 2.81 -8.99 -0.40
C ASN A 77 2.52 -9.21 1.09
N PHE A 78 1.78 -10.26 1.42
CA PHE A 78 1.39 -10.62 2.79
C PHE A 78 2.31 -11.68 3.40
N SER A 79 3.50 -11.89 2.83
CA SER A 79 4.48 -12.84 3.33
C SER A 79 5.75 -12.17 3.84
N SER A 80 6.52 -12.89 4.67
CA SER A 80 7.83 -12.49 5.15
C SER A 80 8.97 -12.71 4.15
N GLU A 81 8.66 -13.12 2.92
CA GLU A 81 9.62 -13.35 1.86
C GLU A 81 9.35 -12.40 0.69
N GLU A 82 10.39 -12.07 -0.07
CA GLU A 82 10.23 -11.37 -1.34
C GLU A 82 9.40 -12.21 -2.31
N ARG A 83 8.48 -11.56 -3.02
CA ARG A 83 7.61 -12.18 -4.02
C ARG A 83 7.70 -11.44 -5.33
N THR A 84 7.56 -12.20 -6.40
CA THR A 84 7.60 -11.68 -7.76
C THR A 84 6.31 -12.06 -8.48
N TRP A 85 5.68 -11.07 -9.08
CA TRP A 85 4.46 -11.25 -9.89
C TRP A 85 4.73 -10.90 -11.35
N SER A 86 4.27 -11.74 -12.27
CA SER A 86 4.33 -11.48 -13.71
C SER A 86 3.19 -10.54 -14.10
N VAL A 87 3.55 -9.35 -14.57
CA VAL A 87 2.57 -8.33 -14.99
C VAL A 87 2.00 -8.73 -16.35
N PRO A 88 0.68 -8.83 -16.50
CA PRO A 88 0.03 -9.07 -17.79
C PRO A 88 0.40 -8.01 -18.83
N ASP A 89 0.52 -8.43 -20.10
CA ASP A 89 0.96 -7.53 -21.18
C ASP A 89 -0.02 -6.37 -21.43
N ASP A 90 -1.30 -6.56 -21.17
CA ASP A 90 -2.36 -5.55 -21.28
C ASP A 90 -2.34 -4.49 -20.18
N LEU A 91 -1.56 -4.70 -19.12
CA LEU A 91 -1.32 -3.73 -18.06
C LEU A 91 -0.03 -2.91 -18.25
N GLN A 92 0.68 -3.11 -19.34
CA GLN A 92 1.88 -2.32 -19.67
C GLN A 92 1.46 -0.93 -20.17
N ALA A 93 1.31 0.01 -19.25
CA ALA A 93 1.01 1.40 -19.55
C ALA A 93 2.27 2.18 -19.92
N LYS A 94 2.10 3.25 -20.73
CA LYS A 94 3.21 4.15 -21.08
C LYS A 94 3.55 5.10 -19.93
N ASP A 95 2.49 5.57 -19.26
CA ASP A 95 2.61 6.47 -18.11
C ASP A 95 2.16 5.74 -16.85
N VAL A 96 3.06 5.70 -15.88
CA VAL A 96 2.87 4.99 -14.60
C VAL A 96 3.26 5.91 -13.47
N ASP A 97 2.31 6.26 -12.63
CA ASP A 97 2.54 7.05 -11.43
C ASP A 97 2.43 6.17 -10.18
N VAL A 98 3.38 6.29 -9.25
CA VAL A 98 3.27 5.68 -7.92
C VAL A 98 2.49 6.62 -7.01
N LEU A 99 1.28 6.22 -6.62
CA LEU A 99 0.46 7.02 -5.71
C LEU A 99 0.88 6.86 -4.25
N ILE A 100 1.19 5.64 -3.83
CA ILE A 100 1.67 5.33 -2.48
C ILE A 100 2.41 4.00 -2.47
N ARG A 101 3.43 3.88 -1.61
CA ARG A 101 4.13 2.63 -1.29
C ARG A 101 4.63 2.66 0.16
N ASN A 102 4.86 1.51 0.77
CA ASN A 102 5.37 1.40 2.14
C ASN A 102 6.83 0.92 2.20
N SER A 103 7.47 0.69 1.07
CA SER A 103 8.84 0.17 0.97
C SER A 103 9.47 0.54 -0.38
N GLU A 104 10.76 0.25 -0.55
CA GLU A 104 11.48 0.47 -1.80
C GLU A 104 10.95 -0.48 -2.89
N ILE A 105 10.01 0.01 -3.70
CA ILE A 105 9.41 -0.69 -4.84
C ILE A 105 9.63 0.18 -6.09
N SER A 106 9.81 -0.45 -7.25
CA SER A 106 10.09 0.25 -8.51
C SER A 106 9.03 1.31 -8.84
N ASP A 107 9.45 2.47 -9.33
CA ASP A 107 8.57 3.51 -9.86
C ASP A 107 7.98 3.15 -11.24
N SER A 108 8.53 2.15 -11.91
CA SER A 108 8.07 1.68 -13.22
C SER A 108 7.50 0.28 -13.16
N LEU A 109 6.36 0.08 -13.81
CA LEU A 109 5.74 -1.23 -13.97
C LEU A 109 6.35 -1.92 -15.19
N LYS A 110 7.20 -2.92 -14.96
CA LYS A 110 7.82 -3.76 -15.99
C LYS A 110 7.06 -5.09 -16.12
N LYS A 111 7.57 -6.00 -16.96
CA LYS A 111 7.03 -7.36 -17.11
C LYS A 111 6.93 -8.15 -15.80
N THR A 112 7.70 -7.73 -14.81
CA THR A 112 7.77 -8.35 -13.50
C THR A 112 7.76 -7.29 -12.42
N LEU A 113 6.88 -7.43 -11.45
CA LEU A 113 6.81 -6.63 -10.24
C LEU A 113 7.37 -7.44 -9.08
N THR A 114 8.44 -6.93 -8.46
CA THR A 114 9.03 -7.52 -7.24
C THR A 114 8.55 -6.74 -6.03
N LEU A 115 7.99 -7.45 -5.07
CA LEU A 115 7.48 -6.91 -3.82
C LEU A 115 8.31 -7.47 -2.65
N PRO A 116 9.00 -6.61 -1.88
CA PRO A 116 9.71 -7.04 -0.69
C PRO A 116 8.75 -7.60 0.37
N PRO A 117 9.25 -8.23 1.44
CA PRO A 117 8.41 -8.70 2.54
C PRO A 117 7.46 -7.60 3.03
N PHE A 118 6.16 -7.92 3.11
CA PHE A 118 5.10 -6.98 3.51
C PHE A 118 5.04 -5.68 2.70
N GLY A 119 5.66 -5.67 1.52
CA GLY A 119 5.65 -4.54 0.60
C GLY A 119 4.29 -4.34 -0.06
N ALA A 120 3.87 -3.08 -0.16
CA ALA A 120 2.64 -2.70 -0.84
C ALA A 120 2.83 -1.43 -1.67
N VAL A 121 2.16 -1.37 -2.81
CA VAL A 121 2.23 -0.25 -3.76
C VAL A 121 0.90 -0.05 -4.48
N VAL A 122 0.60 1.19 -4.81
CA VAL A 122 -0.49 1.57 -5.71
C VAL A 122 0.09 2.35 -6.88
N TYR A 123 -0.11 1.81 -8.08
CA TYR A 123 0.20 2.47 -9.34
C TYR A 123 -1.07 3.02 -9.97
N LYS A 124 -0.95 4.21 -10.58
CA LYS A 124 -1.93 4.74 -11.50
C LYS A 124 -1.39 4.58 -12.91
N LEU A 125 -2.16 3.91 -13.77
CA LEU A 125 -1.84 3.59 -15.16
C LEU A 125 -2.73 4.43 -16.08
N GLN A 126 -2.11 5.09 -17.09
CA GLN A 126 -2.79 5.94 -18.07
C GLN A 126 -2.43 5.52 -19.51
#